data_4889288fd0f0e9b9b163d433c26a3d20
#
_entry.id   4889288fd0f0e9b9b163d433c26a3d20
#
_cell.length_a   1.000
_cell.length_b   1.000
_cell.length_c   1.000
_cell.angle_alpha   90.00
_cell.angle_beta   90.00
_cell.angle_gamma   90.00
#
_symmetry.space_group_name_H-M   'P 1'
#
loop_
_entity.id
_entity.type
_entity.pdbx_description
1 polymer ?
#
loop_
_entity_poly.entity_id
_entity_poly.type
_entity_poly.pdbx_seq_one_letter_code
_entity_poly.pdbx_strand_id
1 'polypeptide(L)'
;LPEFVSHSEEFFIKYIDERAKTGLFVEGAENYRAVTLESLYNIYDFTENVALKKKVEMFLDIVWIEYAIESIEGIRGGAKARVYNRATDAASGLLWTASLGSLYFNLNEDEKCETLITLIASSYRPPEIAGKIAKAENKGNYEVIKSIPGKGTTEVIKLTNIDMPVYTLNPAGDVITYEYVTPTYAAGTMCHDESTPITLISSQNRWEGAVFKGDKNARIYRYLDTDKSLHAHFLSMQKGPVMIFKKNTSGAFDTGIYIYPYSFAEADGEIKTEGGWLFGEIYDSYYAVRAASGKLLQKEGKILLSDSESPFVIHLGNKIDDGSFEDFKKNIKSNPLTFDGNSVCYNDKRWGRFEFNIKTAERRLNGKAFSCKAENIMECPFINSVKNSGIFEVTFEGEKIIYDFNENTVK
;
A
#
# COMPACT_ATOMS: atom_id res chain seq x y z
N LEU A 1 -15.84 -33.21 17.08
CA LEU A 1 -15.65 -32.66 15.70
C LEU A 1 -16.78 -31.74 15.26
N PRO A 2 -18.11 -32.06 15.38
CA PRO A 2 -19.18 -31.15 14.95
C PRO A 2 -19.14 -29.79 15.66
N GLU A 3 -18.93 -29.75 16.96
CA GLU A 3 -18.83 -28.51 17.74
C GLU A 3 -17.65 -27.65 17.29
N PHE A 4 -16.53 -28.26 16.93
CA PHE A 4 -15.37 -27.54 16.40
C PHE A 4 -15.68 -26.90 15.04
N VAL A 5 -16.35 -27.63 14.14
CA VAL A 5 -16.75 -27.14 12.84
C VAL A 5 -17.71 -25.96 12.99
N SER A 6 -18.79 -26.11 13.76
CA SER A 6 -19.76 -25.05 14.01
C SER A 6 -19.12 -23.79 14.59
N HIS A 7 -18.23 -23.95 15.59
CA HIS A 7 -17.52 -22.82 16.16
C HIS A 7 -16.58 -22.14 15.16
N SER A 8 -15.88 -22.92 14.33
CA SER A 8 -15.01 -22.37 13.31
C SER A 8 -15.78 -21.59 12.25
N GLU A 9 -16.95 -22.09 11.84
CA GLU A 9 -17.83 -21.38 10.91
C GLU A 9 -18.34 -20.07 11.49
N GLU A 10 -18.82 -20.05 12.74
CA GLU A 10 -19.23 -18.85 13.44
C GLU A 10 -18.08 -17.83 13.58
N PHE A 11 -16.89 -18.33 13.89
CA PHE A 11 -15.69 -17.47 13.95
C PHE A 11 -15.40 -16.80 12.60
N PHE A 12 -15.41 -17.55 11.50
CA PHE A 12 -15.12 -16.98 10.19
C PHE A 12 -16.20 -16.04 9.69
N ILE A 13 -17.46 -16.30 9.98
CA ILE A 13 -18.57 -15.36 9.71
C ILE A 13 -18.30 -14.04 10.43
N LYS A 14 -18.05 -14.10 11.74
CA LYS A 14 -17.74 -12.91 12.55
C LYS A 14 -16.49 -12.20 12.05
N TYR A 15 -15.42 -12.94 11.72
CA TYR A 15 -14.18 -12.39 11.19
C TYR A 15 -14.42 -11.59 9.90
N ILE A 16 -15.15 -12.15 8.95
CA ILE A 16 -15.45 -11.49 7.68
C ILE A 16 -16.31 -10.25 7.90
N ASP A 17 -17.36 -10.33 8.73
CA ASP A 17 -18.21 -9.19 9.06
C ASP A 17 -17.47 -8.05 9.71
N GLU A 18 -16.55 -8.34 10.62
CA GLU A 18 -15.68 -7.36 11.27
C GLU A 18 -14.72 -6.73 10.26
N ARG A 19 -14.12 -7.54 9.38
CA ARG A 19 -13.24 -7.05 8.31
C ARG A 19 -13.99 -6.16 7.33
N ALA A 20 -15.19 -6.53 6.95
CA ALA A 20 -16.05 -5.72 6.08
C ALA A 20 -16.47 -4.38 6.72
N LYS A 21 -16.31 -4.22 8.03
CA LYS A 21 -16.64 -2.99 8.77
C LYS A 21 -15.44 -2.14 9.16
N THR A 22 -14.23 -2.72 9.21
CA THR A 22 -13.06 -2.05 9.78
C THR A 22 -11.87 -1.95 8.83
N GLY A 23 -11.81 -2.75 7.78
CA GLY A 23 -10.73 -2.83 6.81
C GLY A 23 -10.32 -4.27 6.51
N LEU A 24 -9.97 -4.57 5.27
CA LEU A 24 -9.83 -5.94 4.77
C LEU A 24 -8.65 -6.68 5.40
N PHE A 25 -7.49 -6.06 5.45
CA PHE A 25 -6.26 -6.69 5.95
C PHE A 25 -5.53 -5.81 6.94
N VAL A 26 -5.01 -6.41 8.01
CA VAL A 26 -4.06 -5.76 8.93
C VAL A 26 -2.67 -5.76 8.30
N GLU A 27 -2.31 -6.86 7.64
CA GLU A 27 -1.02 -7.07 7.00
C GLU A 27 -1.16 -6.85 5.51
N GLY A 28 -0.59 -5.75 5.02
CA GLY A 28 -0.69 -5.39 3.62
C GLY A 28 0.31 -6.10 2.70
N ALA A 29 1.27 -6.87 3.24
CA ALA A 29 2.27 -7.57 2.44
C ALA A 29 1.67 -8.74 1.64
N GLU A 30 2.16 -8.95 0.44
CA GLU A 30 1.59 -9.91 -0.50
C GLU A 30 1.65 -11.36 -0.02
N ASN A 31 2.75 -11.76 0.63
CA ASN A 31 2.86 -13.11 1.21
C ASN A 31 1.86 -13.37 2.34
N TYR A 32 1.57 -12.40 3.20
CA TYR A 32 0.55 -12.57 4.25
C TYR A 32 -0.86 -12.52 3.69
N ARG A 33 -1.09 -11.71 2.66
CA ARG A 33 -2.35 -11.76 1.90
C ARG A 33 -2.56 -13.12 1.29
N ALA A 34 -1.52 -13.71 0.66
CA ALA A 34 -1.60 -15.04 0.06
C ALA A 34 -1.98 -16.11 1.08
N VAL A 35 -1.38 -16.11 2.28
CA VAL A 35 -1.74 -17.05 3.37
C VAL A 35 -3.19 -16.88 3.82
N THR A 36 -3.66 -15.63 3.94
CA THR A 36 -5.07 -15.38 4.28
C THR A 36 -6.00 -15.83 3.16
N LEU A 37 -5.65 -15.53 1.90
CA LEU A 37 -6.42 -15.97 0.74
C LEU A 37 -6.49 -17.51 0.67
N GLU A 38 -5.39 -18.22 0.89
CA GLU A 38 -5.37 -19.68 0.91
C GLU A 38 -6.43 -20.24 1.88
N SER A 39 -6.50 -19.70 3.09
CA SER A 39 -7.51 -20.09 4.07
C SER A 39 -8.93 -19.81 3.58
N LEU A 40 -9.18 -18.65 3.00
CA LEU A 40 -10.51 -18.29 2.50
C LEU A 40 -10.92 -19.13 1.28
N TYR A 41 -10.00 -19.44 0.37
CA TYR A 41 -10.28 -20.32 -0.76
C TYR A 41 -10.64 -21.74 -0.30
N ASN A 42 -9.91 -22.27 0.70
CA ASN A 42 -10.25 -23.56 1.29
C ASN A 42 -11.66 -23.54 1.92
N ILE A 43 -12.02 -22.47 2.64
CA ILE A 43 -13.37 -22.35 3.20
C ILE A 43 -14.40 -22.29 2.08
N TYR A 44 -14.18 -21.51 1.04
CA TYR A 44 -15.07 -21.38 -0.10
C TYR A 44 -15.34 -22.72 -0.79
N ASP A 45 -14.29 -23.52 -0.99
CA ASP A 45 -14.39 -24.79 -1.71
C ASP A 45 -14.98 -25.91 -0.87
N PHE A 46 -14.74 -25.94 0.44
CA PHE A 46 -15.03 -27.11 1.26
C PHE A 46 -16.12 -26.91 2.33
N THR A 47 -16.57 -25.66 2.60
CA THR A 47 -17.66 -25.48 3.55
C THR A 47 -19.01 -25.92 2.96
N GLU A 48 -19.80 -26.62 3.78
CA GLU A 48 -21.22 -26.92 3.48
C GLU A 48 -22.15 -25.82 3.95
N ASN A 49 -21.66 -24.84 4.73
CA ASN A 49 -22.42 -23.71 5.22
C ASN A 49 -22.59 -22.66 4.11
N VAL A 50 -23.76 -22.63 3.51
CA VAL A 50 -24.11 -21.75 2.38
C VAL A 50 -23.94 -20.26 2.74
N ALA A 51 -24.26 -19.87 3.97
CA ALA A 51 -24.14 -18.48 4.42
C ALA A 51 -22.67 -18.08 4.54
N LEU A 52 -21.82 -18.94 5.11
CA LEU A 52 -20.38 -18.72 5.19
C LEU A 52 -19.75 -18.69 3.80
N LYS A 53 -20.10 -19.65 2.94
CA LYS A 53 -19.60 -19.68 1.55
C LYS A 53 -19.87 -18.37 0.82
N LYS A 54 -21.10 -17.85 0.93
CA LYS A 54 -21.47 -16.58 0.30
C LYS A 54 -20.71 -15.38 0.86
N LYS A 55 -20.48 -15.31 2.17
CA LYS A 55 -19.67 -14.26 2.80
C LYS A 55 -18.22 -14.31 2.35
N VAL A 56 -17.64 -15.51 2.25
CA VAL A 56 -16.29 -15.71 1.75
C VAL A 56 -16.17 -15.27 0.29
N GLU A 57 -17.14 -15.65 -0.56
CA GLU A 57 -17.20 -15.20 -1.95
C GLU A 57 -17.19 -13.68 -2.05
N MET A 58 -18.10 -13.01 -1.35
CA MET A 58 -18.18 -11.55 -1.33
C MET A 58 -16.89 -10.89 -0.86
N PHE A 59 -16.26 -11.46 0.16
CA PHE A 59 -14.98 -10.93 0.67
C PHE A 59 -13.85 -11.10 -0.35
N LEU A 60 -13.74 -12.26 -0.99
CA LEU A 60 -12.78 -12.51 -2.06
C LEU A 60 -13.02 -11.58 -3.27
N ASP A 61 -14.27 -11.33 -3.63
CA ASP A 61 -14.62 -10.38 -4.69
C ASP A 61 -14.05 -9.00 -4.40
N ILE A 62 -14.28 -8.47 -3.19
CA ILE A 62 -13.76 -7.16 -2.79
C ILE A 62 -12.23 -7.14 -2.79
N VAL A 63 -11.59 -8.21 -2.34
CA VAL A 63 -10.11 -8.32 -2.35
C VAL A 63 -9.55 -8.26 -3.77
N TRP A 64 -10.20 -8.91 -4.75
CA TRP A 64 -9.75 -8.88 -6.13
C TRP A 64 -10.09 -7.58 -6.85
N ILE A 65 -11.19 -6.93 -6.47
CA ILE A 65 -11.51 -5.57 -6.92
C ILE A 65 -10.45 -4.57 -6.38
N GLU A 66 -10.12 -4.64 -5.08
CA GLU A 66 -9.03 -3.85 -4.49
C GLU A 66 -7.71 -4.05 -5.23
N TYR A 67 -7.35 -5.32 -5.50
CA TYR A 67 -6.15 -5.64 -6.26
C TYR A 67 -6.16 -4.99 -7.66
N ALA A 68 -7.27 -5.09 -8.38
CA ALA A 68 -7.43 -4.53 -9.72
C ALA A 68 -7.33 -2.99 -9.74
N ILE A 69 -7.83 -2.34 -8.69
CA ILE A 69 -7.75 -0.89 -8.52
C ILE A 69 -6.29 -0.45 -8.28
N GLU A 70 -5.56 -1.16 -7.42
CA GLU A 70 -4.22 -0.75 -6.96
C GLU A 70 -3.07 -1.24 -7.84
N SER A 71 -3.33 -2.07 -8.83
CA SER A 71 -2.26 -2.68 -9.63
C SER A 71 -1.99 -1.96 -10.95
N ILE A 72 -0.70 -1.99 -11.32
CA ILE A 72 -0.20 -1.65 -12.64
C ILE A 72 0.43 -2.90 -13.24
N GLU A 73 -0.06 -3.32 -14.40
CA GLU A 73 0.39 -4.56 -15.07
C GLU A 73 0.45 -5.77 -14.14
N GLY A 74 -0.53 -5.88 -13.23
CA GLY A 74 -0.59 -6.97 -12.27
C GLY A 74 0.33 -6.81 -11.05
N ILE A 75 1.06 -5.72 -10.91
CA ILE A 75 1.86 -5.41 -9.73
C ILE A 75 1.08 -4.43 -8.86
N ARG A 76 0.72 -4.85 -7.66
CA ARG A 76 -0.01 -4.00 -6.73
C ARG A 76 0.91 -2.92 -6.16
N GLY A 77 0.55 -1.66 -6.35
CA GLY A 77 1.15 -0.50 -5.71
C GLY A 77 0.77 -0.36 -4.23
N GLY A 78 0.83 0.85 -3.75
CA GLY A 78 0.42 1.22 -2.41
C GLY A 78 1.38 0.84 -1.29
N ALA A 79 1.14 1.39 -0.12
CA ALA A 79 1.93 1.09 1.05
C ALA A 79 1.58 -0.29 1.63
N LYS A 80 2.59 -0.99 2.16
CA LYS A 80 2.47 -2.34 2.70
C LYS A 80 3.19 -2.45 4.03
N ALA A 81 2.61 -3.18 4.98
CA ALA A 81 3.28 -3.57 6.22
C ALA A 81 3.78 -5.02 6.11
N ARG A 82 4.82 -5.34 6.87
CA ARG A 82 5.45 -6.68 6.94
C ARG A 82 6.11 -7.16 5.65
N VAL A 83 6.72 -6.25 4.90
CA VAL A 83 7.59 -6.59 3.77
C VAL A 83 9.03 -6.79 4.27
N TYR A 84 9.46 -8.03 4.43
CA TYR A 84 10.76 -8.35 5.05
C TYR A 84 11.94 -8.19 4.09
N ASN A 85 11.83 -8.66 2.88
CA ASN A 85 12.92 -8.63 1.90
C ASN A 85 12.83 -7.41 0.97
N ARG A 86 13.08 -6.24 1.51
CA ARG A 86 12.83 -4.97 0.82
C ARG A 86 13.79 -4.66 -0.34
N ALA A 87 15.04 -5.10 -0.20
CA ALA A 87 16.10 -4.73 -1.15
C ALA A 87 16.21 -5.70 -2.34
N THR A 88 16.09 -7.01 -2.08
CA THR A 88 16.31 -8.05 -3.10
C THR A 88 15.03 -8.71 -3.55
N ASP A 89 14.05 -8.85 -2.65
CA ASP A 89 12.81 -9.58 -2.89
C ASP A 89 11.56 -8.74 -2.60
N ALA A 90 11.64 -7.43 -2.71
CA ALA A 90 10.41 -6.68 -2.84
C ALA A 90 9.60 -7.21 -4.03
N ALA A 91 10.28 -7.91 -4.95
CA ALA A 91 9.67 -8.70 -6.00
C ALA A 91 8.97 -9.96 -5.49
N SER A 92 9.56 -10.78 -4.60
CA SER A 92 8.90 -12.02 -4.15
C SER A 92 7.66 -11.75 -3.32
N GLY A 93 7.68 -10.75 -2.44
CA GLY A 93 6.50 -10.30 -1.71
C GLY A 93 5.46 -9.59 -2.59
N LEU A 94 5.80 -9.20 -3.82
CA LEU A 94 4.88 -8.62 -4.79
C LEU A 94 4.36 -9.66 -5.79
N LEU A 95 5.12 -10.73 -6.08
CA LEU A 95 4.85 -11.68 -7.14
C LEU A 95 3.72 -12.67 -6.86
N TRP A 96 3.42 -12.99 -5.60
CA TRP A 96 2.41 -14.00 -5.28
C TRP A 96 1.00 -13.59 -5.73
N THR A 97 0.58 -12.38 -5.40
CA THR A 97 -0.69 -11.84 -5.88
C THR A 97 -0.61 -11.44 -7.35
N ALA A 98 0.56 -11.01 -7.84
CA ALA A 98 0.78 -10.74 -9.25
C ALA A 98 0.59 -11.99 -10.12
N SER A 99 1.12 -13.14 -9.69
CA SER A 99 0.93 -14.41 -10.40
C SER A 99 -0.54 -14.82 -10.45
N LEU A 100 -1.30 -14.65 -9.36
CA LEU A 100 -2.73 -14.90 -9.35
C LEU A 100 -3.51 -13.89 -10.19
N GLY A 101 -3.16 -12.62 -10.11
CA GLY A 101 -3.75 -11.57 -10.91
C GLY A 101 -3.51 -11.81 -12.41
N SER A 102 -2.30 -12.24 -12.77
CA SER A 102 -1.98 -12.64 -14.13
C SER A 102 -2.84 -13.82 -14.58
N LEU A 103 -3.00 -14.83 -13.73
CA LEU A 103 -3.84 -15.99 -14.03
C LEU A 103 -5.33 -15.61 -14.23
N TYR A 104 -5.88 -14.80 -13.30
CA TYR A 104 -7.29 -14.45 -13.34
C TYR A 104 -7.63 -13.41 -14.40
N PHE A 105 -6.76 -12.44 -14.58
CA PHE A 105 -7.02 -11.31 -15.47
C PHE A 105 -6.27 -11.37 -16.79
N ASN A 106 -5.44 -12.39 -16.98
CA ASN A 106 -4.61 -12.56 -18.20
C ASN A 106 -3.78 -11.31 -18.51
N LEU A 107 -3.04 -10.81 -17.49
CA LEU A 107 -2.28 -9.56 -17.58
C LEU A 107 -0.85 -9.77 -18.12
N ASN A 108 -0.26 -10.95 -17.90
CA ASN A 108 1.10 -11.29 -18.33
C ASN A 108 1.17 -12.78 -18.71
N GLU A 109 1.31 -13.09 -20.00
CA GLU A 109 1.32 -14.46 -20.50
C GLU A 109 2.60 -15.26 -20.15
N ASP A 110 3.71 -14.57 -19.84
CA ASP A 110 5.04 -15.18 -19.68
C ASP A 110 5.44 -15.47 -18.22
N GLU A 111 4.60 -15.20 -17.23
CA GLU A 111 4.99 -15.39 -15.83
C GLU A 111 4.75 -16.81 -15.33
N LYS A 112 5.85 -17.43 -14.85
CA LYS A 112 5.76 -18.66 -14.07
C LYS A 112 4.98 -18.38 -12.78
N CYS A 113 3.83 -19.05 -12.65
CA CYS A 113 3.03 -18.96 -11.45
C CYS A 113 3.72 -19.76 -10.33
N GLU A 114 4.38 -19.07 -9.39
CA GLU A 114 4.92 -19.66 -8.16
C GLU A 114 3.88 -19.76 -7.04
N THR A 115 2.62 -19.82 -7.40
CA THR A 115 1.49 -19.72 -6.50
C THR A 115 1.20 -21.04 -5.80
N LEU A 116 0.64 -20.95 -4.61
CA LEU A 116 0.12 -22.10 -3.87
C LEU A 116 -0.91 -22.87 -4.71
N ILE A 117 -0.75 -24.17 -4.82
CA ILE A 117 -1.60 -25.05 -5.62
C ILE A 117 -3.08 -24.90 -5.23
N THR A 118 -3.37 -24.72 -3.95
CA THR A 118 -4.72 -24.47 -3.42
C THR A 118 -5.43 -23.28 -4.05
N LEU A 119 -4.71 -22.20 -4.31
CA LEU A 119 -5.27 -21.00 -4.94
C LEU A 119 -5.60 -21.22 -6.41
N ILE A 120 -4.77 -22.00 -7.11
CA ILE A 120 -4.99 -22.33 -8.54
C ILE A 120 -6.11 -23.35 -8.68
N ALA A 121 -6.19 -24.32 -7.79
CA ALA A 121 -7.14 -25.41 -7.83
C ALA A 121 -8.56 -25.03 -7.38
N SER A 122 -8.72 -23.88 -6.68
CA SER A 122 -10.01 -23.41 -6.20
C SER A 122 -11.03 -23.22 -7.32
N SER A 123 -12.28 -23.49 -7.02
CA SER A 123 -13.42 -23.22 -7.90
C SER A 123 -13.83 -21.73 -7.93
N TYR A 124 -13.34 -20.92 -6.99
CA TYR A 124 -13.60 -19.48 -6.96
C TYR A 124 -13.04 -18.76 -8.20
N ARG A 125 -13.78 -17.80 -8.70
CA ARG A 125 -13.34 -16.87 -9.75
C ARG A 125 -13.71 -15.45 -9.37
N PRO A 126 -12.81 -14.47 -9.57
CA PRO A 126 -13.10 -13.06 -9.34
C PRO A 126 -14.28 -12.55 -10.18
N PRO A 127 -15.01 -11.55 -9.72
CA PRO A 127 -16.10 -10.97 -10.46
C PRO A 127 -15.61 -10.29 -11.74
N GLU A 128 -16.46 -10.28 -12.78
CA GLU A 128 -16.09 -9.72 -14.10
C GLU A 128 -15.64 -8.26 -14.02
N ILE A 129 -16.27 -7.47 -13.14
CA ILE A 129 -15.91 -6.06 -12.94
C ILE A 129 -14.44 -5.89 -12.49
N ALA A 130 -13.90 -6.80 -11.69
CA ALA A 130 -12.48 -6.77 -11.31
C ALA A 130 -11.57 -6.94 -12.53
N GLY A 131 -11.92 -7.84 -13.45
CA GLY A 131 -11.19 -8.03 -14.70
C GLY A 131 -11.26 -6.81 -15.62
N LYS A 132 -12.42 -6.15 -15.71
CA LYS A 132 -12.60 -4.90 -16.45
C LYS A 132 -11.70 -3.80 -15.89
N ILE A 133 -11.72 -3.60 -14.57
CA ILE A 133 -10.86 -2.61 -13.89
C ILE A 133 -9.37 -2.92 -14.10
N ALA A 134 -8.95 -4.20 -13.95
CA ALA A 134 -7.56 -4.59 -14.09
C ALA A 134 -6.99 -4.32 -15.49
N LYS A 135 -7.81 -4.53 -16.53
CA LYS A 135 -7.42 -4.38 -17.94
C LYS A 135 -7.62 -2.98 -18.51
N ALA A 136 -8.29 -2.10 -17.79
CA ALA A 136 -8.58 -0.76 -18.29
C ALA A 136 -7.30 0.06 -18.46
N GLU A 137 -7.01 0.45 -19.70
CA GLU A 137 -5.83 1.25 -20.04
C GLU A 137 -5.99 2.71 -19.61
N ASN A 138 -7.20 3.23 -19.59
CA ASN A 138 -7.51 4.65 -19.38
C ASN A 138 -8.32 4.88 -18.09
N LYS A 139 -7.83 4.37 -16.96
CA LYS A 139 -8.45 4.67 -15.64
C LYS A 139 -8.26 6.13 -15.20
N GLY A 140 -7.37 6.87 -15.88
CA GLY A 140 -6.96 8.20 -15.46
C GLY A 140 -6.07 8.18 -14.22
N ASN A 141 -5.92 9.35 -13.61
CA ASN A 141 -5.21 9.48 -12.33
C ASN A 141 -6.23 9.50 -11.20
N TYR A 142 -6.01 8.72 -10.15
CA TYR A 142 -6.91 8.69 -9.00
C TYR A 142 -6.18 8.39 -7.69
N GLU A 143 -6.87 8.73 -6.62
CA GLU A 143 -6.43 8.47 -5.26
C GLU A 143 -7.20 7.27 -4.69
N VAL A 144 -6.51 6.43 -3.91
CA VAL A 144 -7.11 5.36 -3.13
C VAL A 144 -6.76 5.58 -1.66
N ILE A 145 -7.75 5.67 -0.81
CA ILE A 145 -7.58 5.82 0.63
C ILE A 145 -8.18 4.59 1.29
N LYS A 146 -7.40 3.93 2.16
CA LYS A 146 -7.88 2.76 2.91
C LYS A 146 -7.56 2.88 4.38
N SER A 147 -8.50 2.45 5.20
CA SER A 147 -8.26 2.20 6.61
C SER A 147 -7.61 0.85 6.83
N ILE A 148 -6.60 0.81 7.69
CA ILE A 148 -6.05 -0.43 8.22
C ILE A 148 -6.77 -0.72 9.54
N PRO A 149 -7.34 -1.91 9.73
CA PRO A 149 -7.98 -2.28 10.98
C PRO A 149 -6.96 -2.30 12.12
N GLY A 150 -7.39 -1.91 13.31
CA GLY A 150 -6.60 -2.00 14.51
C GLY A 150 -6.33 -3.46 14.93
N LYS A 151 -5.42 -3.62 15.88
CA LYS A 151 -5.23 -4.92 16.53
C LYS A 151 -6.44 -5.22 17.41
N GLY A 152 -7.09 -6.35 17.19
CA GLY A 152 -8.10 -6.85 18.09
C GLY A 152 -7.54 -7.35 19.41
N THR A 153 -8.39 -7.46 20.41
CA THR A 153 -8.10 -8.20 21.63
C THR A 153 -8.19 -9.70 21.33
N THR A 154 -7.33 -10.48 21.97
CA THR A 154 -7.42 -11.94 21.90
C THR A 154 -8.28 -12.42 23.06
N GLU A 155 -9.41 -13.02 22.75
CA GLU A 155 -10.22 -13.76 23.71
C GLU A 155 -9.91 -15.26 23.56
N VAL A 156 -9.89 -15.98 24.66
CA VAL A 156 -9.74 -17.44 24.65
C VAL A 156 -11.10 -18.05 24.89
N ILE A 157 -11.60 -18.78 23.91
CA ILE A 157 -12.84 -19.56 24.02
C ILE A 157 -12.46 -21.02 24.27
N LYS A 158 -13.06 -21.60 25.30
CA LYS A 158 -12.89 -23.03 25.58
C LYS A 158 -13.89 -23.84 24.78
N LEU A 159 -13.36 -24.65 23.87
CA LEU A 159 -14.11 -25.67 23.17
C LEU A 159 -13.73 -27.04 23.74
N THR A 160 -14.61 -27.65 24.51
CA THR A 160 -14.34 -28.94 25.18
C THR A 160 -13.04 -28.93 25.97
N ASN A 161 -11.94 -29.40 25.40
CA ASN A 161 -10.60 -29.44 26.02
C ASN A 161 -9.58 -28.61 25.23
N ILE A 162 -10.01 -27.74 24.33
CA ILE A 162 -9.13 -26.96 23.47
C ILE A 162 -9.39 -25.48 23.73
N ASP A 163 -8.34 -24.73 24.08
CA ASP A 163 -8.37 -23.30 24.17
C ASP A 163 -8.14 -22.70 22.75
N MET A 164 -9.15 -22.04 22.20
CA MET A 164 -9.03 -21.37 20.91
C MET A 164 -8.93 -19.87 21.08
N PRO A 165 -7.87 -19.22 20.56
CA PRO A 165 -7.79 -17.76 20.54
C PRO A 165 -8.77 -17.22 19.50
N VAL A 166 -9.57 -16.27 19.90
CA VAL A 166 -10.45 -15.48 19.01
C VAL A 166 -9.93 -14.07 18.95
N TYR A 167 -9.67 -13.57 17.74
CA TYR A 167 -9.30 -12.19 17.53
C TYR A 167 -10.55 -11.33 17.36
N THR A 168 -10.77 -10.43 18.31
CA THR A 168 -11.69 -9.32 18.09
C THR A 168 -10.90 -8.14 17.55
N LEU A 169 -11.37 -7.57 16.46
CA LEU A 169 -10.72 -6.43 15.83
C LEU A 169 -11.07 -5.16 16.58
N ASN A 170 -10.06 -4.35 16.89
CA ASN A 170 -10.31 -3.02 17.38
C ASN A 170 -10.70 -2.12 16.18
N PRO A 171 -11.91 -1.55 16.13
CA PRO A 171 -12.33 -0.70 15.02
C PRO A 171 -11.54 0.60 14.89
N ALA A 172 -10.83 1.02 15.92
CA ALA A 172 -10.07 2.25 15.95
C ALA A 172 -8.65 2.11 15.36
N GLY A 173 -8.51 1.60 14.15
CA GLY A 173 -7.27 1.71 13.40
C GLY A 173 -7.13 3.13 12.84
N ASP A 174 -6.42 4.02 13.53
CA ASP A 174 -6.10 5.36 13.02
C ASP A 174 -4.85 5.34 12.12
N VAL A 175 -4.73 4.29 11.30
CA VAL A 175 -3.71 4.15 10.26
C VAL A 175 -4.42 4.06 8.94
N ILE A 176 -4.01 4.87 7.99
CA ILE A 176 -4.51 4.80 6.62
C ILE A 176 -3.36 4.50 5.67
N THR A 177 -3.65 3.81 4.59
CA THR A 177 -2.84 3.83 3.38
C THR A 177 -3.44 4.84 2.42
N TYR A 178 -2.58 5.65 1.85
CA TYR A 178 -2.91 6.53 0.75
C TYR A 178 -2.11 6.08 -0.46
N GLU A 179 -2.76 5.95 -1.59
CA GLU A 179 -2.15 5.62 -2.86
C GLU A 179 -2.61 6.59 -3.95
N TYR A 180 -1.69 6.92 -4.83
CA TYR A 180 -1.95 7.67 -6.05
C TYR A 180 -1.59 6.80 -7.24
N VAL A 181 -2.59 6.46 -8.04
CA VAL A 181 -2.47 5.60 -9.20
C VAL A 181 -2.59 6.44 -10.47
N THR A 182 -1.69 6.19 -11.41
CA THR A 182 -1.66 6.80 -12.74
C THR A 182 -1.55 5.70 -13.80
N PRO A 183 -1.64 6.00 -15.09
CA PRO A 183 -1.40 4.99 -16.13
C PRO A 183 0.03 4.42 -16.15
N THR A 184 1.00 5.02 -15.48
CA THR A 184 2.41 4.67 -15.58
C THR A 184 3.07 4.30 -14.24
N TYR A 185 2.48 4.66 -13.11
CA TYR A 185 2.96 4.28 -11.78
C TYR A 185 1.83 4.28 -10.74
N ALA A 186 2.04 3.52 -9.67
CA ALA A 186 1.23 3.55 -8.47
C ALA A 186 2.14 3.80 -7.25
N ALA A 187 1.85 4.87 -6.50
CA ALA A 187 2.69 5.34 -5.40
C ALA A 187 1.89 5.41 -4.10
N GLY A 188 2.43 4.89 -3.00
CA GLY A 188 1.69 4.88 -1.74
C GLY A 188 2.54 5.06 -0.49
N THR A 189 1.89 5.66 0.50
CA THR A 189 2.41 5.85 1.85
C THR A 189 1.40 5.39 2.90
N MET A 190 1.90 5.16 4.10
CA MET A 190 1.11 4.79 5.25
C MET A 190 1.11 5.94 6.26
N CYS A 191 -0.03 6.58 6.44
CA CYS A 191 -0.18 7.71 7.33
C CYS A 191 -0.77 7.31 8.68
N HIS A 192 -0.18 7.82 9.76
CA HIS A 192 -0.71 7.75 11.11
C HIS A 192 -0.23 8.97 11.89
N ASP A 193 -0.94 9.32 12.94
CA ASP A 193 -0.50 10.36 13.87
C ASP A 193 0.52 9.79 14.86
N GLU A 194 1.40 10.65 15.41
CA GLU A 194 2.44 10.21 16.36
C GLU A 194 1.86 9.54 17.60
N SER A 195 0.71 10.01 18.04
CA SER A 195 -0.01 9.47 19.20
C SER A 195 -0.80 8.19 18.90
N THR A 196 -0.91 7.79 17.65
CA THR A 196 -1.67 6.59 17.27
C THR A 196 -1.03 5.35 17.90
N PRO A 197 -1.78 4.54 18.64
CA PRO A 197 -1.29 3.26 19.15
C PRO A 197 -1.03 2.31 17.97
N ILE A 198 0.19 2.29 17.49
CA ILE A 198 0.57 1.46 16.36
C ILE A 198 0.84 0.06 16.85
N THR A 199 0.14 -0.92 16.28
CA THR A 199 0.44 -2.31 16.55
C THR A 199 1.66 -2.76 15.76
N LEU A 200 2.38 -3.73 16.30
CA LEU A 200 3.51 -4.36 15.63
C LEU A 200 3.16 -4.77 14.19
N ILE A 201 2.00 -5.37 14.00
CA ILE A 201 1.57 -5.95 12.74
C ILE A 201 1.30 -4.89 11.66
N SER A 202 0.62 -3.79 12.01
CA SER A 202 0.27 -2.73 11.05
C SER A 202 1.42 -1.78 10.72
N SER A 203 2.52 -1.85 11.49
CA SER A 203 3.61 -0.89 11.35
C SER A 203 4.97 -1.50 11.02
N GLN A 204 5.10 -2.80 11.22
CA GLN A 204 6.35 -3.52 11.07
C GLN A 204 6.78 -3.58 9.59
N ASN A 205 8.07 -3.34 9.31
CA ASN A 205 8.64 -3.46 7.97
C ASN A 205 7.82 -2.81 6.86
N ARG A 206 7.44 -1.56 7.06
CA ARG A 206 6.68 -0.82 6.05
C ARG A 206 7.47 -0.65 4.77
N TRP A 207 6.81 -0.95 3.68
CA TRP A 207 7.22 -0.54 2.35
C TRP A 207 6.35 0.65 1.93
N GLU A 208 6.97 1.76 1.55
CA GLU A 208 6.32 2.97 1.08
C GLU A 208 7.13 3.51 -0.10
N GLY A 209 6.46 3.77 -1.21
CA GLY A 209 7.11 4.15 -2.45
C GLY A 209 6.21 3.95 -3.65
N ALA A 210 6.80 3.70 -4.82
CA ALA A 210 6.06 3.50 -6.07
C ALA A 210 6.57 2.27 -6.83
N VAL A 211 5.65 1.66 -7.56
CA VAL A 211 5.92 0.68 -8.63
C VAL A 211 5.62 1.35 -9.97
N PHE A 212 6.32 0.93 -11.02
CA PHE A 212 6.23 1.54 -12.34
C PHE A 212 5.82 0.53 -13.39
N LYS A 213 5.09 1.00 -14.40
CA LYS A 213 4.79 0.24 -15.61
C LYS A 213 6.05 -0.06 -16.41
N GLY A 214 6.08 -1.22 -17.08
CA GLY A 214 7.13 -1.61 -18.01
C GLY A 214 8.14 -2.65 -17.50
N ASP A 215 8.30 -2.79 -16.18
CA ASP A 215 9.07 -3.87 -15.57
C ASP A 215 8.51 -4.17 -14.17
N LYS A 216 8.19 -5.43 -13.90
CA LYS A 216 7.68 -5.89 -12.60
C LYS A 216 8.58 -5.57 -11.41
N ASN A 217 9.86 -5.33 -11.66
CA ASN A 217 10.83 -4.97 -10.64
C ASN A 217 11.04 -3.46 -10.54
N ALA A 218 10.49 -2.65 -11.46
CA ALA A 218 10.71 -1.21 -11.46
C ALA A 218 10.00 -0.55 -10.28
N ARG A 219 10.78 0.09 -9.41
CA ARG A 219 10.28 0.69 -8.18
C ARG A 219 11.20 1.77 -7.60
N ILE A 220 10.62 2.64 -6.80
CA ILE A 220 11.32 3.54 -5.90
C ILE A 220 10.67 3.45 -4.52
N TYR A 221 11.47 3.31 -3.47
CA TYR A 221 10.92 3.29 -2.11
C TYR A 221 11.93 3.81 -1.09
N ARG A 222 11.41 4.26 0.06
CA ARG A 222 12.26 4.63 1.17
C ARG A 222 12.98 3.40 1.72
N TYR A 223 14.25 3.57 2.06
CA TYR A 223 15.11 2.52 2.56
C TYR A 223 15.56 2.81 4.00
N LEU A 224 15.66 1.78 4.79
CA LEU A 224 16.25 1.81 6.12
C LEU A 224 17.19 0.61 6.24
N ASP A 225 18.46 0.87 6.58
CA ASP A 225 19.46 -0.18 6.70
C ASP A 225 19.34 -0.93 8.02
N THR A 226 18.30 -1.77 8.11
CA THR A 226 18.12 -2.71 9.22
C THR A 226 17.22 -3.86 8.78
N ASP A 227 17.65 -5.07 9.08
CA ASP A 227 16.84 -6.28 8.98
C ASP A 227 15.90 -6.45 10.17
N LYS A 228 16.13 -5.67 11.22
CA LYS A 228 15.29 -5.70 12.42
C LYS A 228 14.16 -4.71 12.27
N SER A 229 13.03 -5.24 11.94
CA SER A 229 11.82 -4.50 11.86
C SER A 229 11.36 -4.07 13.24
N LEU A 230 11.54 -2.86 13.56
CA LEU A 230 10.94 -2.29 14.74
C LEU A 230 10.07 -1.11 14.32
N HIS A 231 8.77 -1.42 14.10
CA HIS A 231 7.71 -0.43 14.08
C HIS A 231 7.79 0.69 13.00
N ALA A 232 6.99 1.70 13.16
CA ALA A 232 6.93 2.87 12.30
C ALA A 232 8.18 3.72 12.44
N HIS A 233 9.25 3.34 11.76
CA HIS A 233 10.47 4.13 11.74
C HIS A 233 10.33 5.45 10.99
N PHE A 234 9.23 5.63 10.26
CA PHE A 234 8.96 6.82 9.48
C PHE A 234 7.55 7.33 9.71
N LEU A 235 7.45 8.64 9.74
CA LEU A 235 6.22 9.36 9.50
C LEU A 235 6.23 9.86 8.06
N SER A 236 5.13 9.72 7.38
CA SER A 236 4.99 10.11 5.98
C SER A 236 3.79 11.02 5.77
N MET A 237 3.86 11.80 4.71
CA MET A 237 2.79 12.63 4.19
C MET A 237 2.78 12.49 2.67
N GLN A 238 1.64 12.23 2.09
CA GLN A 238 1.50 12.14 0.62
C GLN A 238 0.25 12.86 0.14
N LYS A 239 0.37 13.55 -0.98
CA LYS A 239 -0.76 14.00 -1.80
C LYS A 239 -0.38 13.92 -3.28
N GLY A 240 -1.14 13.17 -4.06
CA GLY A 240 -0.79 12.87 -5.43
C GLY A 240 0.61 12.23 -5.54
N PRO A 241 1.47 12.74 -6.43
CA PRO A 241 2.81 12.22 -6.66
C PRO A 241 3.86 12.66 -5.62
N VAL A 242 3.50 13.51 -4.67
CA VAL A 242 4.44 14.08 -3.69
C VAL A 242 4.41 13.28 -2.41
N MET A 243 5.54 12.71 -2.05
CA MET A 243 5.75 11.97 -0.80
C MET A 243 6.84 12.65 0.03
N ILE A 244 6.56 12.94 1.31
CA ILE A 244 7.54 13.47 2.26
C ILE A 244 7.70 12.47 3.40
N PHE A 245 8.94 12.15 3.73
CA PHE A 245 9.29 11.19 4.76
C PHE A 245 10.14 11.83 5.83
N LYS A 246 9.86 11.48 7.07
CA LYS A 246 10.69 11.81 8.24
C LYS A 246 10.95 10.54 9.03
N LYS A 247 12.22 10.29 9.37
CA LYS A 247 12.60 9.24 10.30
C LYS A 247 12.06 9.54 11.70
N ASN A 248 11.43 8.57 12.34
CA ASN A 248 10.76 8.71 13.64
C ASN A 248 11.48 8.00 14.79
N THR A 249 12.66 7.45 14.53
CA THR A 249 13.48 6.78 15.54
C THR A 249 14.85 7.45 15.63
N SER A 250 15.28 7.77 16.83
CA SER A 250 16.70 8.09 17.08
C SER A 250 17.49 6.78 17.05
N GLY A 251 18.45 6.65 16.16
CA GLY A 251 19.28 5.45 16.07
C GLY A 251 20.25 5.48 14.91
N ALA A 252 21.27 4.63 14.99
CA ALA A 252 22.38 4.55 14.05
C ALA A 252 22.06 3.83 12.74
N PHE A 253 20.83 3.93 12.24
CA PHE A 253 20.45 3.30 10.98
C PHE A 253 20.61 4.29 9.83
N ASP A 254 21.27 3.86 8.77
CA ASP A 254 21.34 4.62 7.54
C ASP A 254 19.94 4.72 6.91
N THR A 255 19.61 5.92 6.49
CA THR A 255 18.34 6.24 5.85
C THR A 255 18.60 6.59 4.39
N GLY A 256 17.75 6.12 3.51
CA GLY A 256 17.92 6.39 2.10
C GLY A 256 16.74 6.01 1.23
N ILE A 257 17.02 5.88 -0.04
CA ILE A 257 16.07 5.54 -1.09
C ILE A 257 16.65 4.40 -1.93
N TYR A 258 15.81 3.45 -2.28
CA TYR A 258 16.13 2.41 -3.24
C TYR A 258 15.37 2.67 -4.54
N ILE A 259 16.09 2.56 -5.66
CA ILE A 259 15.53 2.74 -7.00
C ILE A 259 15.95 1.56 -7.87
N TYR A 260 15.02 0.96 -8.60
CA TYR A 260 15.27 -0.07 -9.60
C TYR A 260 14.40 0.18 -10.84
N PRO A 261 14.88 0.03 -12.07
CA PRO A 261 16.28 -0.10 -12.43
C PRO A 261 17.03 1.21 -12.22
N TYR A 262 18.11 1.16 -11.47
CA TYR A 262 19.02 2.27 -11.35
C TYR A 262 20.45 1.75 -11.53
N SER A 263 21.07 2.17 -12.58
CA SER A 263 22.48 1.85 -12.86
C SER A 263 23.34 3.01 -12.43
N PHE A 264 23.93 2.92 -11.27
CA PHE A 264 25.02 3.81 -10.91
C PHE A 264 26.26 3.36 -11.69
N ALA A 265 26.67 4.14 -12.65
CA ALA A 265 27.88 3.91 -13.42
C ALA A 265 29.15 4.33 -12.66
N GLU A 266 28.99 4.92 -11.48
CA GLU A 266 30.08 5.54 -10.73
C GLU A 266 30.35 4.80 -9.40
N ALA A 267 31.56 4.92 -8.90
CA ALA A 267 31.97 4.41 -7.60
C ALA A 267 31.17 5.06 -6.46
N ASP A 268 31.17 4.42 -5.29
CA ASP A 268 30.57 4.97 -4.08
C ASP A 268 31.05 6.41 -3.83
N GLY A 269 30.12 7.29 -3.46
CA GLY A 269 30.42 8.70 -3.23
C GLY A 269 29.19 9.62 -3.30
N GLU A 270 29.46 10.92 -3.41
CA GLU A 270 28.43 11.93 -3.52
C GLU A 270 27.73 11.88 -4.90
N ILE A 271 26.41 11.83 -4.88
CA ILE A 271 25.59 11.84 -6.11
C ILE A 271 25.50 13.27 -6.65
N LYS A 272 25.76 13.44 -7.93
CA LYS A 272 25.52 14.71 -8.62
C LYS A 272 24.04 15.04 -8.67
N THR A 273 23.68 16.24 -8.26
CA THR A 273 22.30 16.73 -8.22
C THR A 273 22.16 18.03 -9.04
N GLU A 274 20.97 18.25 -9.55
CA GLU A 274 20.59 19.50 -10.21
C GLU A 274 19.71 20.35 -9.27
N GLY A 275 20.24 21.45 -8.73
CA GLY A 275 19.53 22.28 -7.77
C GLY A 275 19.18 21.53 -6.45
N GLY A 276 20.01 20.55 -6.08
CA GLY A 276 19.80 19.70 -4.91
C GLY A 276 18.89 18.49 -5.15
N TRP A 277 18.35 18.33 -6.34
CA TRP A 277 17.48 17.21 -6.73
C TRP A 277 18.26 16.16 -7.53
N LEU A 278 18.08 14.90 -7.17
CA LEU A 278 18.39 13.76 -8.03
C LEU A 278 17.18 13.51 -8.93
N PHE A 279 17.40 13.48 -10.23
CA PHE A 279 16.37 13.21 -11.23
C PHE A 279 16.66 11.91 -11.97
N GLY A 280 15.62 11.22 -12.39
CA GLY A 280 15.72 10.08 -13.29
C GLY A 280 14.41 9.73 -13.97
N GLU A 281 14.55 8.85 -14.96
CA GLU A 281 13.45 8.30 -15.75
C GLU A 281 13.36 6.80 -15.48
N ILE A 282 12.14 6.30 -15.39
CA ILE A 282 11.84 4.87 -15.37
C ILE A 282 10.71 4.66 -16.38
N TYR A 283 11.05 4.20 -17.59
CA TYR A 283 10.14 4.06 -18.72
C TYR A 283 9.40 5.36 -19.06
N ASP A 284 8.08 5.42 -18.90
CA ASP A 284 7.26 6.61 -19.14
C ASP A 284 7.02 7.45 -17.88
N SER A 285 7.73 7.13 -16.82
CA SER A 285 7.65 7.83 -15.54
C SER A 285 8.94 8.54 -15.18
N TYR A 286 8.81 9.53 -14.31
CA TYR A 286 9.90 10.36 -13.81
C TYR A 286 9.94 10.32 -12.30
N TYR A 287 11.13 10.52 -11.74
CA TYR A 287 11.28 10.75 -10.31
C TYR A 287 12.24 11.91 -10.03
N ALA A 288 11.98 12.57 -8.93
CA ALA A 288 12.86 13.54 -8.32
C ALA A 288 12.99 13.25 -6.82
N VAL A 289 14.21 13.23 -6.31
CA VAL A 289 14.50 12.96 -4.90
C VAL A 289 15.36 14.07 -4.35
N ARG A 290 15.01 14.60 -3.17
CA ARG A 290 15.83 15.60 -2.47
C ARG A 290 15.78 15.41 -0.95
N ALA A 291 16.94 15.43 -0.32
CA ALA A 291 17.08 15.57 1.12
C ALA A 291 16.80 17.03 1.53
N ALA A 292 16.15 17.24 2.66
CA ALA A 292 15.91 18.57 3.21
C ALA A 292 17.20 19.19 3.80
N SER A 293 18.08 18.35 4.34
CA SER A 293 19.43 18.70 4.78
C SER A 293 20.43 17.64 4.35
N GLY A 294 21.71 18.00 4.28
CA GLY A 294 22.77 17.09 3.86
C GLY A 294 22.77 16.82 2.36
N LYS A 295 23.37 15.69 1.97
CA LYS A 295 23.60 15.27 0.58
C LYS A 295 23.08 13.86 0.35
N LEU A 296 22.89 13.51 -0.91
CA LEU A 296 22.64 12.14 -1.35
C LEU A 296 23.97 11.46 -1.66
N LEU A 297 24.16 10.28 -1.10
CA LEU A 297 25.36 9.47 -1.26
C LEU A 297 25.00 8.15 -1.93
N GLN A 298 25.80 7.72 -2.88
CA GLN A 298 25.77 6.36 -3.38
C GLN A 298 26.62 5.47 -2.47
N LYS A 299 26.06 4.34 -2.06
CA LYS A 299 26.78 3.29 -1.34
C LYS A 299 26.18 1.93 -1.65
N GLU A 300 27.00 1.02 -2.17
CA GLU A 300 26.59 -0.37 -2.45
C GLU A 300 25.27 -0.49 -3.23
N GLY A 301 25.09 0.33 -4.28
CA GLY A 301 23.89 0.33 -5.12
C GLY A 301 22.65 0.94 -4.48
N LYS A 302 22.80 1.66 -3.36
CA LYS A 302 21.72 2.35 -2.63
C LYS A 302 21.99 3.85 -2.63
N ILE A 303 20.96 4.64 -2.44
CA ILE A 303 21.04 6.07 -2.21
C ILE A 303 20.82 6.32 -0.73
N LEU A 304 21.85 6.79 -0.04
CA LEU A 304 21.80 7.11 1.39
C LEU A 304 21.78 8.63 1.60
N LEU A 305 21.20 9.04 2.71
CA LEU A 305 21.26 10.42 3.18
C LEU A 305 22.51 10.59 4.04
N SER A 306 23.37 11.59 3.73
CA SER A 306 24.54 11.91 4.56
C SER A 306 24.15 12.37 5.97
N ASP A 307 22.97 12.96 6.11
CA ASP A 307 22.30 13.24 7.37
C ASP A 307 21.11 12.26 7.50
N SER A 308 21.28 11.19 8.27
CA SER A 308 20.28 10.14 8.42
C SER A 308 18.97 10.59 9.10
N GLU A 309 18.99 11.76 9.75
CA GLU A 309 17.81 12.36 10.38
C GLU A 309 17.09 13.35 9.43
N SER A 310 17.70 13.66 8.29
CA SER A 310 17.10 14.57 7.31
C SER A 310 15.76 14.04 6.81
N PRO A 311 14.71 14.86 6.82
CA PRO A 311 13.56 14.59 6.00
C PRO A 311 13.95 14.59 4.52
N PHE A 312 13.16 13.91 3.70
CA PHE A 312 13.37 13.91 2.25
C PHE A 312 12.05 13.85 1.50
N VAL A 313 12.10 14.29 0.26
CA VAL A 313 10.97 14.35 -0.66
C VAL A 313 11.23 13.42 -1.83
N ILE A 314 10.23 12.62 -2.18
CA ILE A 314 10.14 11.93 -3.47
C ILE A 314 8.98 12.58 -4.21
N HIS A 315 9.23 13.09 -5.42
CA HIS A 315 8.21 13.62 -6.31
C HIS A 315 8.26 12.83 -7.61
N LEU A 316 7.13 12.24 -7.96
CA LEU A 316 6.98 11.44 -9.19
C LEU A 316 6.33 12.26 -10.28
N GLY A 317 6.53 11.85 -11.51
CA GLY A 317 5.90 12.42 -12.69
C GLY A 317 5.78 11.39 -13.80
N ASN A 318 5.20 11.79 -14.91
CA ASN A 318 5.12 10.95 -16.10
C ASN A 318 4.97 11.78 -17.39
N LYS A 319 5.19 11.14 -18.53
CA LYS A 319 5.09 11.80 -19.84
C LYS A 319 3.71 12.36 -20.14
N ILE A 320 2.65 11.75 -19.62
CA ILE A 320 1.26 12.14 -19.89
C ILE A 320 0.94 13.47 -19.19
N ASP A 321 1.33 13.58 -17.92
CA ASP A 321 0.97 14.71 -17.06
C ASP A 321 1.97 15.87 -17.11
N ASP A 322 3.27 15.56 -17.31
CA ASP A 322 4.38 16.50 -17.12
C ASP A 322 5.14 16.80 -18.42
N GLY A 323 4.78 16.14 -19.53
CA GLY A 323 5.43 16.30 -20.82
C GLY A 323 6.81 15.65 -20.88
N SER A 324 7.83 16.37 -21.35
CA SER A 324 9.19 15.85 -21.42
C SER A 324 9.86 15.77 -20.04
N PHE A 325 10.88 14.94 -19.93
CA PHE A 325 11.70 14.87 -18.72
C PHE A 325 12.33 16.22 -18.34
N GLU A 326 12.71 17.02 -19.33
CA GLU A 326 13.24 18.36 -19.09
C GLU A 326 12.15 19.34 -18.57
N ASP A 327 10.90 19.21 -19.04
CA ASP A 327 9.78 19.98 -18.50
C ASP A 327 9.49 19.60 -17.04
N PHE A 328 9.48 18.30 -16.74
CA PHE A 328 9.39 17.80 -15.37
C PHE A 328 10.50 18.37 -14.48
N LYS A 329 11.78 18.27 -14.88
CA LYS A 329 12.90 18.83 -14.13
C LYS A 329 12.76 20.34 -13.91
N LYS A 330 12.37 21.07 -14.94
CA LYS A 330 12.16 22.52 -14.86
C LYS A 330 11.05 22.87 -13.86
N ASN A 331 9.95 22.13 -13.89
CA ASN A 331 8.84 22.31 -12.96
C ASN A 331 9.29 22.06 -11.53
N ILE A 332 9.91 20.90 -11.25
CA ILE A 332 10.39 20.54 -9.90
C ILE A 332 11.39 21.56 -9.36
N LYS A 333 12.37 21.99 -10.17
CA LYS A 333 13.35 23.01 -9.75
C LYS A 333 12.73 24.36 -9.42
N SER A 334 11.55 24.65 -9.98
CA SER A 334 10.82 25.90 -9.69
C SER A 334 10.01 25.84 -8.40
N ASN A 335 9.84 24.66 -7.81
CA ASN A 335 9.08 24.44 -6.58
C ASN A 335 10.01 24.61 -5.36
N PRO A 336 9.77 25.60 -4.48
CA PRO A 336 10.61 25.82 -3.32
C PRO A 336 10.52 24.64 -2.34
N LEU A 337 11.69 24.13 -1.93
CA LEU A 337 11.85 23.24 -0.78
C LEU A 337 12.72 23.96 0.25
N THR A 338 12.18 24.19 1.43
CA THR A 338 12.89 24.83 2.54
C THR A 338 12.85 23.96 3.78
N PHE A 339 13.90 24.04 4.58
CA PHE A 339 14.01 23.38 5.86
C PHE A 339 14.70 24.31 6.86
N ASP A 340 14.05 24.61 7.98
CA ASP A 340 14.56 25.51 9.02
C ASP A 340 15.13 24.77 10.24
N GLY A 341 15.32 23.45 10.14
CA GLY A 341 15.74 22.58 11.23
C GLY A 341 14.60 22.03 12.08
N ASN A 342 13.37 22.55 11.91
CA ASN A 342 12.18 22.07 12.60
C ASN A 342 11.06 21.65 11.65
N SER A 343 10.96 22.32 10.49
CA SER A 343 9.88 22.07 9.56
C SER A 343 10.39 22.01 8.13
N VAL A 344 9.91 21.03 7.38
CA VAL A 344 10.03 20.97 5.94
C VAL A 344 8.82 21.65 5.33
N CYS A 345 9.08 22.56 4.40
CA CYS A 345 8.05 23.15 3.56
C CYS A 345 8.39 22.90 2.09
N TYR A 346 7.54 22.17 1.40
CA TYR A 346 7.60 21.95 -0.05
C TYR A 346 6.38 22.57 -0.69
N ASN A 347 6.60 23.49 -1.62
CA ASN A 347 5.52 24.20 -2.26
C ASN A 347 5.44 23.81 -3.74
N ASP A 348 4.55 22.88 -4.05
CA ASP A 348 4.27 22.45 -5.40
C ASP A 348 3.14 23.28 -6.01
N LYS A 349 3.30 23.72 -7.25
CA LYS A 349 2.34 24.59 -7.94
C LYS A 349 1.00 23.90 -8.23
N ARG A 350 1.02 22.59 -8.43
CA ARG A 350 -0.16 21.79 -8.80
C ARG A 350 -0.78 21.13 -7.56
N TRP A 351 0.07 20.64 -6.64
CA TRP A 351 -0.37 19.83 -5.50
C TRP A 351 -0.48 20.62 -4.20
N GLY A 352 0.05 21.85 -4.18
CA GLY A 352 -0.07 22.76 -3.07
C GLY A 352 1.13 22.77 -2.13
N ARG A 353 0.93 23.42 -0.99
CA ARG A 353 1.97 23.63 0.01
C ARG A 353 1.91 22.55 1.09
N PHE A 354 2.95 21.76 1.15
CA PHE A 354 3.18 20.73 2.16
C PHE A 354 4.03 21.31 3.29
N GLU A 355 3.60 21.14 4.52
CA GLU A 355 4.34 21.54 5.71
C GLU A 355 4.39 20.35 6.67
N PHE A 356 5.59 19.97 7.09
CA PHE A 356 5.82 18.88 8.00
C PHE A 356 6.78 19.30 9.11
N ASN A 357 6.26 19.49 10.34
CA ASN A 357 7.07 19.76 11.51
C ASN A 357 7.68 18.44 12.03
N ILE A 358 9.02 18.33 11.98
CA ILE A 358 9.70 17.10 12.31
C ILE A 358 9.80 16.82 13.83
N LYS A 359 9.52 17.83 14.68
CA LYS A 359 9.55 17.67 16.14
C LYS A 359 8.20 17.29 16.71
N THR A 360 7.14 17.88 16.18
CA THR A 360 5.76 17.66 16.66
C THR A 360 4.98 16.69 15.81
N ALA A 361 5.58 16.21 14.68
CA ALA A 361 4.92 15.40 13.66
C ALA A 361 3.67 16.04 13.03
N GLU A 362 3.43 17.32 13.30
CA GLU A 362 2.31 18.06 12.71
C GLU A 362 2.52 18.20 11.20
N ARG A 363 1.46 17.91 10.45
CA ARG A 363 1.42 17.98 9.01
C ARG A 363 0.31 18.92 8.56
N ARG A 364 0.60 19.74 7.55
CA ARG A 364 -0.40 20.64 6.94
C ARG A 364 -0.29 20.59 5.43
N LEU A 365 -1.44 20.62 4.78
CA LEU A 365 -1.55 20.80 3.34
C LEU A 365 -2.36 22.09 3.08
N ASN A 366 -1.75 23.05 2.38
CA ASN A 366 -2.35 24.36 2.13
C ASN A 366 -2.82 25.07 3.42
N GLY A 367 -2.00 24.96 4.49
CA GLY A 367 -2.27 25.55 5.82
C GLY A 367 -3.31 24.82 6.66
N LYS A 368 -4.02 23.81 6.11
CA LYS A 368 -4.97 22.97 6.84
C LYS A 368 -4.27 21.76 7.43
N ALA A 369 -4.70 21.33 8.62
CA ALA A 369 -4.20 20.11 9.23
C ALA A 369 -4.42 18.91 8.26
N PHE A 370 -3.36 18.13 8.07
CA PHE A 370 -3.40 16.90 7.27
C PHE A 370 -3.80 15.74 8.17
N SER A 371 -4.97 15.18 7.92
CA SER A 371 -5.50 14.08 8.72
C SER A 371 -5.03 12.73 8.19
N CYS A 372 -4.60 11.86 9.11
CA CYS A 372 -4.37 10.44 8.84
C CYS A 372 -5.58 9.57 9.22
N LYS A 373 -6.74 10.17 9.41
CA LYS A 373 -8.00 9.47 9.71
C LYS A 373 -8.85 9.41 8.46
N ALA A 374 -9.42 8.25 8.20
CA ALA A 374 -10.41 8.07 7.15
C ALA A 374 -11.76 7.72 7.77
N GLU A 375 -12.83 8.27 7.21
CA GLU A 375 -14.22 7.90 7.55
C GLU A 375 -14.63 6.63 6.82
N ASN A 376 -13.99 6.32 5.72
CA ASN A 376 -14.24 5.16 4.89
C ASN A 376 -13.23 4.04 5.16
N ILE A 377 -13.65 2.79 4.94
CA ILE A 377 -12.76 1.63 4.89
C ILE A 377 -11.89 1.71 3.64
N MET A 378 -12.55 2.03 2.52
CA MET A 378 -11.93 2.20 1.22
C MET A 378 -12.68 3.26 0.43
N GLU A 379 -11.96 4.14 -0.21
CA GLU A 379 -12.48 5.22 -1.02
C GLU A 379 -11.60 5.45 -2.25
N CYS A 380 -12.22 5.35 -3.41
CA CYS A 380 -11.66 5.80 -4.69
C CYS A 380 -12.80 5.96 -5.71
N PRO A 381 -12.56 6.40 -6.96
CA PRO A 381 -13.62 6.54 -7.96
C PRO A 381 -14.39 5.27 -8.29
N PHE A 382 -13.82 4.10 -8.00
CA PHE A 382 -14.38 2.79 -8.39
C PHE A 382 -15.02 2.02 -7.22
N ILE A 383 -14.68 2.37 -5.99
CA ILE A 383 -15.20 1.69 -4.80
C ILE A 383 -15.34 2.66 -3.63
N ASN A 384 -16.42 2.53 -2.89
CA ASN A 384 -16.63 3.24 -1.64
C ASN A 384 -17.22 2.31 -0.58
N SER A 385 -16.70 2.43 0.65
CA SER A 385 -17.23 1.72 1.82
C SER A 385 -17.03 2.53 3.08
N VAL A 386 -18.12 2.96 3.69
CA VAL A 386 -18.10 3.71 4.96
C VAL A 386 -17.76 2.76 6.13
N LYS A 387 -16.92 3.20 7.06
CA LYS A 387 -16.61 2.43 8.28
C LYS A 387 -17.88 2.03 9.01
N ASN A 388 -17.90 0.82 9.52
CA ASN A 388 -19.01 0.18 10.24
C ASN A 388 -20.29 -0.09 9.40
N SER A 389 -20.32 0.28 8.13
CA SER A 389 -21.50 -0.02 7.29
C SER A 389 -21.61 -1.50 6.91
N GLY A 390 -20.50 -2.18 6.68
CA GLY A 390 -20.49 -3.51 6.10
C GLY A 390 -20.98 -3.54 4.64
N ILE A 391 -20.96 -2.38 3.97
CA ILE A 391 -21.43 -2.22 2.59
C ILE A 391 -20.29 -1.69 1.72
N PHE A 392 -20.09 -2.32 0.56
CA PHE A 392 -19.17 -1.85 -0.48
C PHE A 392 -19.97 -1.55 -1.75
N GLU A 393 -19.83 -0.34 -2.24
CA GLU A 393 -20.35 0.08 -3.52
C GLU A 393 -19.23 0.11 -4.55
N VAL A 394 -19.33 -0.69 -5.58
CA VAL A 394 -18.36 -0.77 -6.69
C VAL A 394 -19.02 -0.23 -7.94
N THR A 395 -18.34 0.67 -8.63
CA THR A 395 -18.84 1.27 -9.88
C THR A 395 -17.74 1.35 -10.90
N PHE A 396 -17.98 0.84 -12.10
CA PHE A 396 -17.03 0.94 -13.22
C PHE A 396 -17.78 0.92 -14.55
N GLU A 397 -17.49 1.84 -15.47
CA GLU A 397 -18.07 1.95 -16.81
C GLU A 397 -19.62 1.87 -16.83
N GLY A 398 -20.28 2.46 -15.82
CA GLY A 398 -21.73 2.48 -15.70
C GLY A 398 -22.35 1.23 -15.05
N GLU A 399 -21.55 0.20 -14.80
CA GLU A 399 -21.96 -0.96 -13.99
C GLU A 399 -21.82 -0.61 -12.51
N LYS A 400 -22.81 -0.98 -11.70
CA LYS A 400 -22.79 -0.80 -10.24
C LYS A 400 -23.11 -2.11 -9.54
N ILE A 401 -22.29 -2.50 -8.59
CA ILE A 401 -22.49 -3.68 -7.74
C ILE A 401 -22.42 -3.23 -6.27
N ILE A 402 -23.36 -3.73 -5.46
CA ILE A 402 -23.41 -3.46 -4.03
C ILE A 402 -23.26 -4.79 -3.28
N TYR A 403 -22.21 -4.89 -2.48
CA TYR A 403 -21.98 -5.99 -1.55
C TYR A 403 -22.46 -5.58 -0.16
N ASP A 404 -23.47 -6.25 0.35
CA ASP A 404 -24.02 -6.01 1.69
C ASP A 404 -23.73 -7.23 2.59
N PHE A 405 -22.71 -7.10 3.43
CA PHE A 405 -22.28 -8.15 4.35
C PHE A 405 -23.25 -8.34 5.53
N ASN A 406 -24.09 -7.36 5.84
CA ASN A 406 -25.09 -7.52 6.89
C ASN A 406 -26.23 -8.43 6.43
N GLU A 407 -26.66 -8.24 5.19
CA GLU A 407 -27.75 -9.03 4.57
C GLU A 407 -27.23 -10.26 3.79
N ASN A 408 -25.89 -10.39 3.66
CA ASN A 408 -25.25 -11.45 2.88
C ASN A 408 -25.71 -11.48 1.41
N THR A 409 -25.81 -10.30 0.79
CA THR A 409 -26.36 -10.14 -0.58
C THR A 409 -25.42 -9.34 -1.49
N VAL A 410 -25.52 -9.63 -2.79
CA VAL A 410 -24.92 -8.84 -3.87
C VAL A 410 -26.05 -8.36 -4.77
N LYS A 411 -26.07 -7.07 -5.08
CA LYS A 411 -27.13 -6.42 -5.89
C LYS A 411 -26.52 -5.63 -7.02
#